data_bc660fafd286cbd1d14a5dee19c6371a
#
_entry.id   bc660fafd286cbd1d14a5dee19c6371a
#
_cell.length_a   1.000
_cell.length_b   1.000
_cell.length_c   1.000
_cell.angle_alpha   90.00
_cell.angle_beta   90.00
_cell.angle_gamma   90.00
#
_symmetry.space_group_name_H-M   'P 1'
#
loop_
_entity.id
_entity.type
_entity.pdbx_description
1 polymer ?
#
loop_
_entity_poly.entity_id
_entity_poly.type
_entity_poly.pdbx_seq_one_letter_code
_entity_poly.pdbx_strand_id
1 'polypeptide(L)'
;EFELKIDSPKIILFSAIGFQTKKISSDSIRNILELKPAITELKEIIINSKKLAKELTIGEFKKSKINSYFACGGTPWISARYFEFKENYKRTPFIEKIKILTKSKIKDSKFNIRLYDTNEKGEPENYIYNKNIIGVAKKGKRLTEIDVSELNIKFPKKGFFIAIEWLIIEDNKYEFNYTIKGSKKKHLGIHYDPKVGL
;
A
#
# COMPACT_ATOMS: atom_id res chain seq x y z
N GLU A 1 14.42 12.10 11.62
CA GLU A 1 14.85 13.30 10.89
C GLU A 1 15.15 12.90 9.46
N PHE A 2 14.70 13.69 8.49
CA PHE A 2 14.98 13.48 7.07
C PHE A 2 15.26 14.82 6.41
N GLU A 3 16.14 14.81 5.41
CA GLU A 3 16.48 15.97 4.59
C GLU A 3 16.03 15.70 3.16
N LEU A 4 15.38 16.68 2.53
CA LEU A 4 14.92 16.62 1.15
C LEU A 4 15.54 17.79 0.35
N LYS A 5 16.37 17.46 -0.64
CA LYS A 5 16.91 18.48 -1.58
C LYS A 5 15.95 18.62 -2.76
N ILE A 6 15.52 19.83 -3.04
CA ILE A 6 14.53 20.15 -4.08
C ILE A 6 15.11 21.27 -4.96
N ASP A 7 15.32 20.96 -6.23
CA ASP A 7 15.94 21.88 -7.20
C ASP A 7 14.95 22.84 -7.88
N SER A 8 13.63 22.63 -7.68
CA SER A 8 12.57 23.45 -8.26
C SER A 8 11.29 23.32 -7.42
N PRO A 9 10.38 24.34 -7.45
CA PRO A 9 9.11 24.28 -6.74
C PRO A 9 8.32 23.02 -7.06
N LYS A 10 7.95 22.23 -6.04
CA LYS A 10 7.17 20.99 -6.16
C LYS A 10 6.12 20.92 -5.08
N ILE A 11 5.02 20.22 -5.36
CA ILE A 11 4.04 19.88 -4.32
C ILE A 11 4.55 18.64 -3.58
N ILE A 12 4.74 18.78 -2.28
CA ILE A 12 5.17 17.71 -1.39
C ILE A 12 3.95 17.20 -0.63
N LEU A 13 3.81 15.89 -0.59
CA LEU A 13 2.77 15.19 0.14
C LEU A 13 3.33 14.67 1.45
N PHE A 14 2.81 15.14 2.57
CA PHE A 14 3.13 14.65 3.91
C PHE A 14 2.03 13.74 4.39
N SER A 15 2.35 12.49 4.70
CA SER A 15 1.41 11.52 5.26
C SER A 15 2.06 10.72 6.38
N ALA A 16 1.30 10.51 7.45
CA ALA A 16 1.70 9.65 8.56
C ALA A 16 0.48 8.88 9.06
N ILE A 17 0.71 7.69 9.63
CA ILE A 17 -0.36 6.87 10.21
C ILE A 17 -1.00 7.62 11.37
N GLY A 18 -2.33 7.74 11.35
CA GLY A 18 -3.09 8.47 12.37
C GLY A 18 -3.19 9.98 12.16
N PHE A 19 -2.66 10.50 11.03
CA PHE A 19 -2.71 11.92 10.69
C PHE A 19 -3.37 12.17 9.35
N GLN A 20 -3.92 13.38 9.20
CA GLN A 20 -4.45 13.84 7.91
C GLN A 20 -3.31 14.12 6.95
N THR A 21 -3.44 13.62 5.72
CA THR A 21 -2.47 13.91 4.66
C THR A 21 -2.49 15.39 4.31
N LYS A 22 -1.32 16.01 4.20
CA LYS A 22 -1.16 17.43 3.88
C LYS A 22 -0.33 17.59 2.61
N LYS A 23 -0.86 18.38 1.64
CA LYS A 23 -0.14 18.77 0.41
C LYS A 23 0.34 20.21 0.57
N ILE A 24 1.63 20.46 0.36
CA ILE A 24 2.22 21.79 0.51
C ILE A 24 3.22 22.00 -0.63
N SER A 25 3.25 23.22 -1.18
CA SER A 25 4.33 23.63 -2.08
C SER A 25 5.64 23.70 -1.31
N SER A 26 6.74 23.24 -1.91
CA SER A 26 8.07 23.28 -1.31
C SER A 26 8.47 24.68 -0.84
N ASP A 27 8.03 25.71 -1.53
CA ASP A 27 8.34 27.12 -1.22
C ASP A 27 7.64 27.61 0.06
N SER A 28 6.59 26.89 0.48
CA SER A 28 5.76 27.26 1.64
C SER A 28 6.11 26.46 2.89
N ILE A 29 7.11 25.56 2.80
CA ILE A 29 7.52 24.73 3.91
C ILE A 29 8.41 25.53 4.86
N ARG A 30 8.00 25.60 6.13
CA ARG A 30 8.79 26.13 7.25
C ARG A 30 9.53 24.98 7.95
N ASN A 31 10.43 25.31 8.85
CA ASN A 31 11.27 24.34 9.58
C ASN A 31 10.49 23.26 10.34
N ILE A 32 9.23 23.55 10.70
CA ILE A 32 8.35 22.60 11.41
C ILE A 32 7.04 22.51 10.65
N LEU A 33 6.61 21.29 10.34
CA LEU A 33 5.33 20.97 9.72
C LEU A 33 4.50 20.15 10.68
N GLU A 34 3.40 20.70 11.13
CA GLU A 34 2.42 19.98 11.95
C GLU A 34 1.38 19.28 11.06
N LEU A 35 1.16 17.99 11.31
CA LEU A 35 0.06 17.22 10.77
C LEU A 35 -1.08 17.16 11.80
N LYS A 36 -2.30 17.39 11.35
CA LYS A 36 -3.48 17.25 12.21
C LYS A 36 -3.81 15.76 12.41
N PRO A 37 -4.14 15.32 13.62
CA PRO A 37 -4.63 13.97 13.84
C PRO A 37 -5.82 13.66 12.91
N ALA A 38 -5.86 12.47 12.34
CA ALA A 38 -7.05 11.99 11.65
C ALA A 38 -8.05 11.57 12.71
N ILE A 39 -9.08 12.39 12.95
CA ILE A 39 -10.21 11.98 13.77
C ILE A 39 -10.94 10.90 12.99
N THR A 40 -10.87 9.67 13.46
CA THR A 40 -11.68 8.57 12.93
C THR A 40 -13.08 8.73 13.51
N GLU A 41 -13.93 9.52 12.87
CA GLU A 41 -15.35 9.44 13.11
C GLU A 41 -15.82 8.05 12.71
N LEU A 42 -16.23 7.26 13.68
CA LEU A 42 -16.98 6.04 13.46
C LEU A 42 -18.31 6.42 12.82
N LYS A 43 -18.39 6.39 11.51
CA LYS A 43 -19.68 6.51 10.83
C LYS A 43 -20.51 5.30 11.23
N GLU A 44 -21.75 5.59 11.63
CA GLU A 44 -22.79 4.62 11.92
C GLU A 44 -22.79 3.48 10.91
N ILE A 45 -22.62 2.25 11.37
CA ILE A 45 -22.59 1.06 10.52
C ILE A 45 -24.05 0.80 10.12
N ILE A 46 -24.44 1.22 8.93
CA ILE A 46 -25.67 0.76 8.31
C ILE A 46 -25.42 -0.70 7.92
N ILE A 47 -25.87 -1.63 8.76
CA ILE A 47 -25.89 -3.05 8.47
C ILE A 47 -26.97 -3.27 7.40
N ASN A 48 -26.61 -3.06 6.16
CA ASN A 48 -27.40 -3.60 5.07
C ASN A 48 -27.17 -5.13 5.09
N SER A 49 -28.21 -5.89 5.40
CA SER A 49 -28.21 -7.35 5.28
C SER A 49 -27.82 -7.69 3.84
N LYS A 50 -26.55 -7.97 3.61
CA LYS A 50 -26.04 -8.43 2.31
C LYS A 50 -26.68 -9.79 2.04
N LYS A 51 -27.79 -9.83 1.28
CA LYS A 51 -28.23 -11.04 0.61
C LYS A 51 -27.02 -11.59 -0.12
N LEU A 52 -26.75 -12.90 0.02
CA LEU A 52 -25.67 -13.67 -0.60
C LEU A 52 -25.36 -13.17 -2.03
N ALA A 53 -24.58 -12.12 -2.12
CA ALA A 53 -24.10 -11.60 -3.39
C ALA A 53 -22.97 -12.52 -3.85
N LYS A 54 -23.03 -12.94 -5.10
CA LYS A 54 -22.00 -13.80 -5.70
C LYS A 54 -20.68 -13.03 -5.71
N GLU A 55 -19.70 -13.45 -4.89
CA GLU A 55 -18.37 -12.87 -4.92
C GLU A 55 -17.67 -13.16 -6.24
N LEU A 56 -16.98 -12.17 -6.79
CA LEU A 56 -16.14 -12.30 -7.97
C LEU A 56 -14.72 -11.96 -7.60
N THR A 57 -13.81 -12.93 -7.74
CA THR A 57 -12.37 -12.70 -7.58
C THR A 57 -11.75 -12.29 -8.92
N ILE A 58 -10.97 -11.21 -8.92
CA ILE A 58 -10.27 -10.70 -10.11
C ILE A 58 -8.76 -10.68 -9.87
N GLY A 59 -7.97 -10.79 -10.95
CA GLY A 59 -6.52 -10.79 -10.86
C GLY A 59 -5.95 -12.02 -10.14
N GLU A 60 -6.58 -13.18 -10.31
CA GLU A 60 -6.13 -14.44 -9.71
C GLU A 60 -4.69 -14.79 -10.08
N PHE A 61 -3.98 -15.39 -9.13
CA PHE A 61 -2.63 -15.90 -9.33
C PHE A 61 -2.41 -17.21 -8.57
N LYS A 62 -1.47 -18.03 -9.08
CA LYS A 62 -1.06 -19.26 -8.39
C LYS A 62 0.17 -18.97 -7.53
N LYS A 63 0.07 -19.14 -6.21
CA LYS A 63 1.18 -18.93 -5.25
C LYS A 63 2.47 -19.67 -5.64
N SER A 64 2.36 -20.86 -6.21
CA SER A 64 3.50 -21.69 -6.64
C SER A 64 4.25 -21.08 -7.82
N LYS A 65 3.61 -20.26 -8.65
CA LYS A 65 4.21 -19.63 -9.82
C LYS A 65 4.93 -18.32 -9.50
N ILE A 66 4.70 -17.74 -8.31
CA ILE A 66 5.34 -16.49 -7.91
C ILE A 66 6.64 -16.80 -7.18
N ASN A 67 7.76 -16.47 -7.82
CA ASN A 67 9.12 -16.66 -7.30
C ASN A 67 9.86 -15.34 -7.10
N SER A 68 9.39 -14.27 -7.72
CA SER A 68 9.96 -12.92 -7.61
C SER A 68 9.16 -12.06 -6.65
N TYR A 69 9.85 -11.17 -5.94
CA TYR A 69 9.26 -10.31 -4.92
C TYR A 69 9.86 -8.92 -4.99
N PHE A 70 9.00 -7.91 -4.90
CA PHE A 70 9.44 -6.57 -4.55
C PHE A 70 9.83 -6.52 -3.07
N ALA A 71 10.91 -5.80 -2.77
CA ALA A 71 11.41 -5.60 -1.42
C ALA A 71 11.83 -4.15 -1.24
N CYS A 72 11.63 -3.60 -0.06
CA CYS A 72 12.02 -2.24 0.27
C CYS A 72 13.33 -2.24 1.08
N GLY A 73 14.33 -1.48 0.61
CA GLY A 73 15.51 -1.11 1.37
C GLY A 73 15.25 0.12 2.23
N GLY A 74 16.25 1.00 2.36
CA GLY A 74 16.12 2.25 3.13
C GLY A 74 15.42 3.39 2.39
N THR A 75 15.15 3.26 1.08
CA THR A 75 14.48 4.28 0.28
C THR A 75 13.00 3.95 0.14
N PRO A 76 12.07 4.84 0.53
CA PRO A 76 10.65 4.61 0.36
C PRO A 76 10.27 4.52 -1.12
N TRP A 77 9.39 3.58 -1.47
CA TRP A 77 8.81 3.46 -2.79
C TRP A 77 7.45 2.78 -2.75
N ILE A 78 6.73 2.85 -3.85
CA ILE A 78 5.38 2.31 -4.01
C ILE A 78 5.36 1.42 -5.24
N SER A 79 4.74 0.25 -5.14
CA SER A 79 4.46 -0.62 -6.26
C SER A 79 2.96 -0.66 -6.51
N ALA A 80 2.52 -0.39 -7.73
CA ALA A 80 1.12 -0.35 -8.09
C ALA A 80 0.78 -1.32 -9.22
N ARG A 81 -0.41 -1.90 -9.16
CA ARG A 81 -1.00 -2.73 -10.20
C ARG A 81 -2.35 -2.17 -10.63
N TYR A 82 -2.53 -2.04 -11.95
CA TYR A 82 -3.81 -1.61 -12.55
C TYR A 82 -4.80 -2.78 -12.64
N PHE A 83 -6.07 -2.47 -12.38
CA PHE A 83 -7.21 -3.35 -12.53
C PHE A 83 -8.23 -2.69 -13.45
N GLU A 84 -8.39 -3.27 -14.63
CA GLU A 84 -9.36 -2.81 -15.63
C GLU A 84 -10.79 -3.11 -15.18
N PHE A 85 -11.72 -2.19 -15.46
CA PHE A 85 -13.14 -2.43 -15.26
C PHE A 85 -13.70 -3.34 -16.37
N LYS A 86 -14.57 -4.27 -15.97
CA LYS A 86 -15.32 -5.11 -16.91
C LYS A 86 -16.83 -5.02 -16.61
N GLU A 87 -17.65 -5.11 -17.63
CA GLU A 87 -19.11 -4.95 -17.53
C GLU A 87 -19.78 -5.93 -16.53
N ASN A 88 -19.23 -7.14 -16.39
CA ASN A 88 -19.76 -8.12 -15.45
C ASN A 88 -19.55 -7.71 -13.98
N TYR A 89 -18.66 -6.73 -13.67
CA TYR A 89 -18.44 -6.21 -12.32
C TYR A 89 -19.58 -5.32 -11.83
N LYS A 90 -20.46 -4.85 -12.73
CA LYS A 90 -21.65 -4.07 -12.36
C LYS A 90 -22.58 -4.78 -11.36
N ARG A 91 -22.57 -6.11 -11.34
CA ARG A 91 -23.37 -6.93 -10.42
C ARG A 91 -22.75 -7.02 -9.02
N THR A 92 -21.46 -6.79 -8.90
CA THR A 92 -20.67 -6.83 -7.65
C THR A 92 -19.77 -5.61 -7.60
N PRO A 93 -20.34 -4.39 -7.48
CA PRO A 93 -19.60 -3.15 -7.75
C PRO A 93 -18.68 -2.71 -6.62
N PHE A 94 -18.74 -3.35 -5.45
CA PHE A 94 -17.94 -2.98 -4.30
C PHE A 94 -16.75 -3.90 -4.12
N ILE A 95 -15.62 -3.30 -3.72
CA ILE A 95 -14.41 -4.03 -3.36
C ILE A 95 -14.55 -4.43 -1.90
N GLU A 96 -14.60 -5.73 -1.64
CA GLU A 96 -14.76 -6.24 -0.27
C GLU A 96 -13.44 -6.70 0.34
N LYS A 97 -12.54 -7.25 -0.50
CA LYS A 97 -11.28 -7.81 -0.03
C LYS A 97 -10.15 -7.58 -1.01
N ILE A 98 -8.98 -7.30 -0.49
CA ILE A 98 -7.74 -7.20 -1.25
C ILE A 98 -6.82 -8.34 -0.80
N LYS A 99 -6.34 -9.14 -1.77
CA LYS A 99 -5.48 -10.30 -1.50
C LYS A 99 -4.08 -10.07 -2.08
N ILE A 100 -3.07 -10.14 -1.23
CA ILE A 100 -1.68 -9.85 -1.60
C ILE A 100 -0.81 -11.02 -1.18
N LEU A 101 0.04 -11.52 -2.08
CA LEU A 101 1.05 -12.50 -1.70
C LEU A 101 2.20 -11.79 -1.02
N THR A 102 2.38 -12.06 0.27
CA THR A 102 3.46 -11.48 1.06
C THR A 102 4.48 -12.55 1.47
N LYS A 103 5.72 -12.11 1.69
CA LYS A 103 6.79 -12.92 2.28
C LYS A 103 7.51 -12.08 3.32
N SER A 104 7.42 -12.48 4.59
CA SER A 104 8.05 -11.75 5.69
C SER A 104 8.96 -12.63 6.53
N LYS A 105 10.04 -12.08 7.02
CA LYS A 105 10.90 -12.66 8.06
C LYS A 105 10.45 -12.27 9.46
N ILE A 106 9.70 -11.17 9.55
CA ILE A 106 9.18 -10.59 10.78
C ILE A 106 7.72 -11.03 10.96
N LYS A 107 7.30 -11.16 12.22
CA LYS A 107 5.90 -11.40 12.57
C LYS A 107 5.16 -10.07 12.49
N ASP A 108 3.96 -10.09 11.87
CA ASP A 108 3.02 -8.97 11.82
C ASP A 108 3.62 -7.67 11.22
N SER A 109 4.46 -7.81 10.18
CA SER A 109 4.98 -6.67 9.46
C SER A 109 3.86 -5.91 8.73
N LYS A 110 3.91 -4.58 8.77
CA LYS A 110 2.84 -3.69 8.32
C LYS A 110 3.18 -3.05 6.98
N PHE A 111 2.18 -2.84 6.15
CA PHE A 111 2.30 -2.08 4.91
C PHE A 111 1.02 -1.31 4.67
N ASN A 112 1.10 -0.25 3.87
CA ASN A 112 -0.06 0.54 3.54
C ASN A 112 -0.55 0.22 2.13
N ILE A 113 -1.86 0.20 1.95
CA ILE A 113 -2.51 0.06 0.64
C ILE A 113 -3.06 1.42 0.25
N ARG A 114 -2.76 1.81 -0.98
CA ARG A 114 -3.31 2.99 -1.62
C ARG A 114 -4.14 2.58 -2.83
N LEU A 115 -5.25 3.26 -3.01
CA LEU A 115 -6.14 3.07 -4.16
C LEU A 115 -6.15 4.37 -4.95
N TYR A 116 -5.75 4.30 -6.22
CA TYR A 116 -5.71 5.46 -7.10
C TYR A 116 -6.68 5.28 -8.25
N ASP A 117 -7.34 6.35 -8.65
CA ASP A 117 -7.98 6.42 -9.95
C ASP A 117 -6.93 6.54 -11.07
N THR A 118 -7.39 6.62 -12.30
CA THR A 118 -6.51 6.74 -13.47
C THR A 118 -6.84 8.03 -14.21
N ASN A 119 -5.79 8.72 -14.65
CA ASN A 119 -5.89 9.86 -15.54
C ASN A 119 -6.16 9.42 -17.00
N GLU A 120 -6.26 10.38 -17.92
CA GLU A 120 -6.49 10.11 -19.35
C GLU A 120 -5.32 9.36 -20.03
N LYS A 121 -4.12 9.42 -19.45
CA LYS A 121 -2.94 8.69 -19.93
C LYS A 121 -2.83 7.27 -19.39
N GLY A 122 -3.76 6.86 -18.52
CA GLY A 122 -3.73 5.55 -17.87
C GLY A 122 -2.73 5.46 -16.70
N GLU A 123 -2.33 6.59 -16.12
CA GLU A 123 -1.42 6.68 -14.98
C GLU A 123 -2.21 6.89 -13.68
N PRO A 124 -1.69 6.47 -12.49
CA PRO A 124 -2.29 6.77 -11.21
C PRO A 124 -2.38 8.29 -10.97
N GLU A 125 -3.53 8.78 -10.46
CA GLU A 125 -3.71 10.21 -10.24
C GLU A 125 -4.21 10.51 -8.82
N ASN A 126 -5.51 10.42 -8.57
CA ASN A 126 -6.10 10.80 -7.28
C ASN A 126 -6.38 9.58 -6.40
N TYR A 127 -6.42 9.79 -5.09
CA TYR A 127 -6.86 8.75 -4.18
C TYR A 127 -8.36 8.51 -4.32
N ILE A 128 -8.77 7.25 -4.56
CA ILE A 128 -10.15 6.79 -4.43
C ILE A 128 -10.56 6.77 -2.96
N TYR A 129 -9.61 6.44 -2.11
CA TYR A 129 -9.76 6.42 -0.66
C TYR A 129 -8.55 7.09 -0.01
N ASN A 130 -8.77 8.19 0.71
CA ASN A 130 -7.72 9.09 1.19
C ASN A 130 -7.16 8.74 2.59
N LYS A 131 -7.69 7.69 3.25
CA LYS A 131 -7.17 7.21 4.53
C LYS A 131 -6.21 6.05 4.32
N ASN A 132 -5.42 5.74 5.34
CA ASN A 132 -4.55 4.57 5.31
C ASN A 132 -5.36 3.27 5.41
N ILE A 133 -4.99 2.28 4.60
CA ILE A 133 -5.49 0.90 4.70
C ILE A 133 -4.28 0.05 5.06
N ILE A 134 -4.18 -0.34 6.32
CA ILE A 134 -3.02 -1.06 6.82
C ILE A 134 -3.22 -2.57 6.68
N GLY A 135 -2.35 -3.20 5.87
CA GLY A 135 -2.23 -4.64 5.80
C GLY A 135 -1.19 -5.15 6.81
N VAL A 136 -1.45 -6.31 7.40
CA VAL A 136 -0.55 -6.98 8.35
C VAL A 136 -0.15 -8.33 7.78
N ALA A 137 1.13 -8.48 7.45
CA ALA A 137 1.68 -9.70 6.87
C ALA A 137 2.27 -10.61 7.96
N LYS A 138 1.79 -11.84 8.03
CA LYS A 138 2.35 -12.86 8.92
C LYS A 138 3.69 -13.38 8.41
N LYS A 139 4.54 -13.86 9.32
CA LYS A 139 5.83 -14.47 8.98
C LYS A 139 5.68 -15.63 7.98
N GLY A 140 6.61 -15.71 7.03
CA GLY A 140 6.63 -16.71 5.96
C GLY A 140 6.02 -16.21 4.64
N LYS A 141 5.84 -17.13 3.67
CA LYS A 141 5.14 -16.87 2.40
C LYS A 141 3.65 -17.09 2.59
N ARG A 142 2.85 -16.05 2.62
CA ARG A 142 1.42 -16.08 2.93
C ARG A 142 0.59 -15.28 1.94
N LEU A 143 -0.64 -15.70 1.72
CA LEU A 143 -1.66 -14.84 1.15
C LEU A 143 -2.22 -13.98 2.28
N THR A 144 -1.95 -12.68 2.23
CA THR A 144 -2.48 -11.70 3.16
C THR A 144 -3.78 -11.16 2.59
N GLU A 145 -4.85 -11.33 3.34
CA GLU A 145 -6.19 -10.85 2.98
C GLU A 145 -6.53 -9.64 3.86
N ILE A 146 -6.97 -8.58 3.23
CA ILE A 146 -7.36 -7.33 3.87
C ILE A 146 -8.83 -7.08 3.56
N ASP A 147 -9.67 -7.09 4.58
CA ASP A 147 -11.09 -6.75 4.48
C ASP A 147 -11.25 -5.24 4.36
N VAL A 148 -11.90 -4.79 3.31
CA VAL A 148 -12.20 -3.38 3.03
C VAL A 148 -13.70 -3.16 2.80
N SER A 149 -14.53 -4.15 3.15
CA SER A 149 -15.97 -4.14 2.90
C SER A 149 -16.69 -2.97 3.57
N GLU A 150 -16.25 -2.56 4.76
CA GLU A 150 -16.82 -1.43 5.49
C GLU A 150 -16.48 -0.07 4.85
N LEU A 151 -15.47 -0.03 3.99
CA LEU A 151 -15.04 1.21 3.34
C LEU A 151 -15.97 1.60 2.18
N ASN A 152 -16.87 0.71 1.76
CA ASN A 152 -17.83 0.92 0.67
C ASN A 152 -17.18 1.44 -0.64
N ILE A 153 -16.00 0.95 -0.95
CA ILE A 153 -15.22 1.38 -2.12
C ILE A 153 -15.83 0.77 -3.37
N LYS A 154 -16.37 1.62 -4.22
CA LYS A 154 -16.94 1.20 -5.50
C LYS A 154 -15.84 1.08 -6.56
N PHE A 155 -15.87 0.00 -7.33
CA PHE A 155 -14.96 -0.21 -8.46
C PHE A 155 -15.18 0.86 -9.53
N PRO A 156 -14.15 1.70 -9.83
CA PRO A 156 -14.31 2.77 -10.82
C PRO A 156 -14.48 2.25 -12.24
N LYS A 157 -15.36 2.88 -13.03
CA LYS A 157 -15.60 2.50 -14.44
C LYS A 157 -14.39 2.64 -15.36
N LYS A 158 -13.43 3.49 -15.02
CA LYS A 158 -12.17 3.66 -15.76
C LYS A 158 -11.08 2.67 -15.31
N GLY A 159 -11.37 1.74 -14.39
CA GLY A 159 -10.36 0.95 -13.71
C GLY A 159 -9.71 1.73 -12.57
N PHE A 160 -8.75 1.12 -11.90
CA PHE A 160 -8.04 1.75 -10.79
C PHE A 160 -6.74 1.00 -10.49
N PHE A 161 -5.89 1.62 -9.69
CA PHE A 161 -4.65 1.02 -9.21
C PHE A 161 -4.78 0.63 -7.74
N ILE A 162 -4.31 -0.56 -7.41
CA ILE A 162 -3.97 -0.96 -6.05
C ILE A 162 -2.46 -0.83 -5.91
N ALA A 163 -2.03 -0.01 -4.98
CA ALA A 163 -0.63 0.24 -4.71
C ALA A 163 -0.24 -0.22 -3.30
N ILE A 164 0.95 -0.76 -3.17
CA ILE A 164 1.56 -1.14 -1.92
C ILE A 164 2.65 -0.13 -1.60
N GLU A 165 2.51 0.53 -0.46
CA GLU A 165 3.46 1.47 0.10
C GLU A 165 4.17 0.80 1.28
N TRP A 166 5.49 0.67 1.20
CA TRP A 166 6.27 0.12 2.30
C TRP A 166 6.40 1.13 3.43
N LEU A 167 6.22 0.66 4.65
CA LEU A 167 6.40 1.46 5.85
C LEU A 167 7.82 1.22 6.39
N ILE A 168 8.66 2.26 6.33
CA ILE A 168 10.00 2.26 6.90
C ILE A 168 9.87 2.58 8.39
N ILE A 169 9.50 1.59 9.17
CA ILE A 169 9.33 1.65 10.63
C ILE A 169 10.16 0.55 11.30
N GLU A 170 10.53 0.73 12.54
CA GLU A 170 11.38 -0.22 13.27
C GLU A 170 10.74 -1.61 13.35
N ASP A 171 9.42 -1.71 13.54
CA ASP A 171 8.67 -2.96 13.56
C ASP A 171 8.78 -3.79 12.26
N ASN A 172 9.15 -3.16 11.14
CA ASN A 172 9.29 -3.80 9.84
C ASN A 172 10.75 -4.09 9.46
N LYS A 173 11.70 -3.58 10.24
CA LYS A 173 13.12 -3.66 9.95
C LYS A 173 13.64 -5.08 10.14
N TYR A 174 14.28 -5.61 9.10
CA TYR A 174 14.97 -6.90 9.15
C TYR A 174 16.44 -6.73 8.78
N GLU A 175 17.29 -7.09 9.69
CA GLU A 175 18.73 -7.06 9.52
C GLU A 175 19.26 -8.45 9.16
N PHE A 176 20.22 -8.52 8.24
CA PHE A 176 20.83 -9.76 7.82
C PHE A 176 22.29 -9.55 7.41
N ASN A 177 23.10 -10.56 7.63
CA ASN A 177 24.48 -10.55 7.16
C ASN A 177 24.56 -11.17 5.76
N TYR A 178 25.35 -10.57 4.88
CA TYR A 178 25.67 -11.11 3.57
C TYR A 178 27.15 -10.95 3.24
N THR A 179 27.64 -11.74 2.32
CA THR A 179 29.01 -11.66 1.79
C THR A 179 28.95 -11.39 0.28
N ILE A 180 29.83 -10.52 -0.19
CA ILE A 180 30.02 -10.30 -1.63
C ILE A 180 30.85 -11.47 -2.19
N LYS A 181 30.47 -11.98 -3.37
CA LYS A 181 31.18 -13.07 -4.03
C LYS A 181 32.66 -12.71 -4.17
N GLY A 182 33.55 -13.57 -3.69
CA GLY A 182 35.01 -13.35 -3.70
C GLY A 182 35.56 -12.62 -2.47
N SER A 183 34.70 -12.22 -1.51
CA SER A 183 35.12 -11.59 -0.25
C SER A 183 34.77 -12.46 0.95
N LYS A 184 35.63 -12.48 1.98
CA LYS A 184 35.33 -13.09 3.29
C LYS A 184 34.68 -12.10 4.26
N LYS A 185 34.58 -10.82 3.87
CA LYS A 185 34.02 -9.77 4.73
C LYS A 185 32.50 -9.88 4.77
N LYS A 186 31.95 -9.92 5.99
CA LYS A 186 30.51 -9.84 6.22
C LYS A 186 30.05 -8.39 6.18
N HIS A 187 28.94 -8.14 5.51
CA HIS A 187 28.28 -6.86 5.44
C HIS A 187 26.90 -6.97 6.08
N LEU A 188 26.46 -5.92 6.75
CA LEU A 188 25.11 -5.81 7.30
C LEU A 188 24.18 -5.27 6.18
N GLY A 189 23.13 -6.02 5.88
CA GLY A 189 22.05 -5.59 5.01
C GLY A 189 20.79 -5.29 5.83
N ILE A 190 20.03 -4.33 5.38
CA ILE A 190 18.75 -3.96 6.00
C ILE A 190 17.68 -3.94 4.90
N HIS A 191 16.52 -4.50 5.21
CA HIS A 191 15.32 -4.28 4.42
C HIS A 191 14.10 -4.19 5.34
N TYR A 192 13.01 -3.63 4.82
CA TYR A 192 11.76 -3.46 5.54
C TYR A 192 10.71 -4.42 4.96
N ASP A 193 10.29 -5.37 5.80
CA ASP A 193 9.25 -6.35 5.44
C ASP A 193 7.85 -5.71 5.44
N PRO A 194 6.87 -6.30 4.74
CA PRO A 194 6.98 -7.54 3.98
C PRO A 194 7.53 -7.32 2.56
N LYS A 195 8.06 -8.37 1.95
CA LYS A 195 8.23 -8.46 0.50
C LYS A 195 6.90 -8.83 -0.14
N VAL A 196 6.62 -8.27 -1.32
CA VAL A 196 5.36 -8.46 -2.04
C VAL A 196 5.62 -9.24 -3.33
N GLY A 197 4.80 -10.27 -3.60
CA GLY A 197 4.91 -11.12 -4.78
C GLY A 197 4.49 -10.39 -6.06
N LEU A 198 5.24 -10.65 -7.14
CA LEU A 198 5.01 -10.14 -8.49
C LEU A 198 4.04 -11.03 -9.27
#